data_435c66f30e2fb7206eb3f2100f83f147
#
_entry.id   435c66f30e2fb7206eb3f2100f83f147
#
_cell.length_a   1.000
_cell.length_b   1.000
_cell.length_c   1.000
_cell.angle_alpha   90.00
_cell.angle_beta   90.00
_cell.angle_gamma   90.00
#
_symmetry.space_group_name_H-M   'P 1'
#
loop_
_entity.id
_entity.type
_entity.pdbx_description
1 polymer ?
#
loop_
_entity_poly.entity_id
_entity_poly.type
_entity_poly.pdbx_seq_one_letter_code
_entity_poly.pdbx_strand_id
1 'polypeptide(L)'
;MNQSLAVDNLRRSVSDYYGRQLQGTDDLKTSACCDAENVPEWLKPVLSAIHPEVLARYYGCGLVSPALLDGRRILDLGCGTGRDVYALAQLAGSEGRVTGVDMTDEQLDVARTYQDWHSQRFGFDNTQFLKGYIEELDQLPLEPGSFDVIVSNCVVNLAADKEAVLRGVFRLLEPGGEFYFSDVYADRRVPETLREDEVLYGECLSGALYWNDFLTLAKASGFADPRLVTDRPLDITNAEVASKIGNIGFHSATYRLFKLDGLETACEDYGQAVVYNGGIAGQPGSFLLDKHHEIETGKVFPVCGNTWRMLADTRFAPYFQFLGDFSHHYGIFAGCGTDVPFTTSAEAAGAQASSCC
;
A
#
# COMPACT_ATOMS: atom_id res chain seq x y z
N MET A 1 6.89 28.38 -18.91
CA MET A 1 8.17 27.72 -18.69
C MET A 1 8.10 27.07 -17.34
N ASN A 2 8.13 25.88 -17.08
CA ASN A 2 7.75 24.66 -17.76
C ASN A 2 7.44 23.64 -16.66
N GLN A 3 6.21 23.18 -16.61
CA GLN A 3 5.82 22.07 -15.69
C GLN A 3 6.72 20.85 -15.93
N SER A 4 7.11 20.57 -17.18
CA SER A 4 8.05 19.51 -17.55
C SER A 4 9.45 19.69 -16.92
N LEU A 5 10.02 20.91 -16.91
CA LEU A 5 11.33 21.16 -16.31
C LEU A 5 11.31 21.00 -14.77
N ALA A 6 10.20 21.32 -14.13
CA ALA A 6 10.03 21.12 -12.68
C ALA A 6 9.97 19.62 -12.34
N VAL A 7 9.25 18.83 -13.13
CA VAL A 7 9.17 17.36 -12.99
C VAL A 7 10.55 16.71 -13.18
N ASP A 8 11.28 17.10 -14.22
CA ASP A 8 12.62 16.55 -14.49
C ASP A 8 13.64 16.91 -13.39
N ASN A 9 13.53 18.12 -12.81
CA ASN A 9 14.37 18.51 -11.69
C ASN A 9 14.05 17.70 -10.44
N LEU A 10 12.77 17.49 -10.15
CA LEU A 10 12.32 16.69 -9.02
C LEU A 10 12.82 15.24 -9.13
N ARG A 11 12.64 14.62 -10.29
CA ARG A 11 13.15 13.26 -10.58
C ARG A 11 14.65 13.14 -10.39
N ARG A 12 15.42 14.14 -10.85
CA ARG A 12 16.86 14.17 -10.63
C ARG A 12 17.23 14.29 -9.15
N SER A 13 16.58 15.20 -8.42
CA SER A 13 16.83 15.38 -6.99
C SER A 13 16.59 14.08 -6.22
N VAL A 14 15.48 13.39 -6.47
CA VAL A 14 15.18 12.09 -5.86
C VAL A 14 16.19 11.02 -6.28
N SER A 15 16.53 10.92 -7.58
CA SER A 15 17.52 9.96 -8.07
C SER A 15 18.91 10.22 -7.49
N ASP A 16 19.34 11.47 -7.37
CA ASP A 16 20.64 11.82 -6.76
C ASP A 16 20.63 11.54 -5.25
N TYR A 17 19.49 11.76 -4.56
CA TYR A 17 19.36 11.48 -3.13
C TYR A 17 19.55 9.98 -2.84
N TYR A 18 18.79 9.11 -3.50
CA TYR A 18 18.84 7.66 -3.28
C TYR A 18 19.99 6.94 -4.00
N GLY A 19 20.45 7.47 -5.12
CA GLY A 19 21.52 6.86 -5.90
C GLY A 19 22.93 7.22 -5.44
N ARG A 20 23.13 8.45 -4.87
CA ARG A 20 24.46 8.98 -4.60
C ARG A 20 24.65 9.54 -3.21
N GLN A 21 23.65 10.18 -2.60
CA GLN A 21 23.80 10.80 -1.28
C GLN A 21 23.67 9.77 -0.16
N LEU A 22 22.68 8.87 -0.24
CA LEU A 22 22.52 7.80 0.72
C LEU A 22 23.47 6.62 0.37
N GLN A 23 24.25 6.18 1.34
CA GLN A 23 25.13 5.01 1.20
C GLN A 23 24.59 3.80 1.98
N GLY A 24 23.69 4.02 2.94
CA GLY A 24 23.04 3.01 3.73
C GLY A 24 21.82 3.54 4.47
N THR A 25 21.05 2.65 5.08
CA THR A 25 19.84 2.97 5.84
C THR A 25 20.10 3.95 6.99
N ASP A 26 21.30 3.94 7.56
CA ASP A 26 21.70 4.81 8.68
C ASP A 26 21.84 6.29 8.30
N ASP A 27 21.86 6.61 7.01
CA ASP A 27 21.97 7.99 6.52
C ASP A 27 20.64 8.75 6.52
N LEU A 28 19.52 8.05 6.72
CA LEU A 28 18.18 8.64 6.76
C LEU A 28 18.02 9.59 7.95
N LYS A 29 17.31 10.70 7.74
CA LYS A 29 17.12 11.77 8.75
C LYS A 29 15.90 11.53 9.63
N THR A 30 15.01 10.63 9.25
CA THR A 30 13.77 10.34 9.97
C THR A 30 13.55 8.84 10.12
N SER A 31 12.68 8.43 11.06
CA SER A 31 12.21 7.04 11.20
C SER A 31 11.11 6.66 10.19
N ALA A 32 10.81 7.53 9.22
CA ALA A 32 9.76 7.29 8.24
C ALA A 32 10.00 6.00 7.45
N CYS A 33 11.26 5.76 7.08
CA CYS A 33 11.67 4.64 6.24
C CYS A 33 12.43 3.53 7.01
N CYS A 34 12.26 3.42 8.32
CA CYS A 34 12.97 2.42 9.14
C CYS A 34 12.03 1.76 10.14
N ASP A 35 11.49 0.59 9.81
CA ASP A 35 10.83 -0.30 10.77
C ASP A 35 11.45 -1.71 10.71
N ALA A 36 12.76 -1.78 11.05
CA ALA A 36 13.49 -3.05 11.09
C ALA A 36 13.16 -3.89 12.34
N GLU A 37 12.54 -3.29 13.36
CA GLU A 37 12.36 -3.93 14.68
C GLU A 37 11.15 -4.87 14.73
N ASN A 38 10.16 -4.75 13.82
CA ASN A 38 8.91 -5.51 13.86
C ASN A 38 8.74 -6.52 12.71
N VAL A 39 9.84 -7.11 12.24
CA VAL A 39 9.74 -8.16 11.20
C VAL A 39 9.10 -9.41 11.81
N PRO A 40 7.95 -9.89 11.26
CA PRO A 40 7.31 -11.11 11.71
C PRO A 40 8.26 -12.31 11.67
N GLU A 41 8.19 -13.21 12.65
CA GLU A 41 9.10 -14.37 12.76
C GLU A 41 9.11 -15.23 11.49
N TRP A 42 7.96 -15.43 10.84
CA TRP A 42 7.85 -16.22 9.62
C TRP A 42 8.57 -15.59 8.42
N LEU A 43 8.83 -14.29 8.48
CA LEU A 43 9.47 -13.54 7.40
C LEU A 43 11.00 -13.47 7.55
N LYS A 44 11.53 -13.65 8.75
CA LYS A 44 12.98 -13.62 9.02
C LYS A 44 13.77 -14.60 8.12
N PRO A 45 13.33 -15.86 7.90
CA PRO A 45 14.01 -16.77 6.97
C PRO A 45 14.03 -16.24 5.53
N VAL A 46 12.93 -15.61 5.07
CA VAL A 46 12.84 -15.03 3.73
C VAL A 46 13.87 -13.92 3.55
N LEU A 47 13.93 -12.97 4.51
CA LEU A 47 14.89 -11.88 4.46
C LEU A 47 16.34 -12.38 4.61
N SER A 48 16.62 -13.39 5.44
CA SER A 48 17.95 -13.96 5.61
C SER A 48 18.48 -14.67 4.37
N ALA A 49 17.64 -14.99 3.41
CA ALA A 49 18.01 -15.58 2.13
C ALA A 49 18.35 -14.54 1.05
N ILE A 50 18.28 -13.24 1.37
CA ILE A 50 18.62 -12.13 0.47
C ILE A 50 20.09 -11.75 0.64
N HIS A 51 20.74 -11.37 -0.45
CA HIS A 51 22.14 -10.99 -0.45
C HIS A 51 22.39 -9.75 0.43
N PRO A 52 23.46 -9.72 1.27
CA PRO A 52 23.73 -8.61 2.19
C PRO A 52 23.86 -7.24 1.52
N GLU A 53 24.46 -7.16 0.33
CA GLU A 53 24.57 -5.90 -0.43
C GLU A 53 23.20 -5.33 -0.87
N VAL A 54 22.23 -6.20 -1.12
CA VAL A 54 20.86 -5.80 -1.43
C VAL A 54 20.16 -5.29 -0.16
N LEU A 55 20.38 -5.95 0.98
CA LEU A 55 19.81 -5.54 2.27
C LEU A 55 20.39 -4.23 2.80
N ALA A 56 21.68 -3.96 2.55
CA ALA A 56 22.39 -2.79 3.11
C ALA A 56 21.87 -1.44 2.58
N ARG A 57 21.17 -1.42 1.45
CA ARG A 57 20.66 -0.20 0.78
C ARG A 57 19.14 -0.20 0.69
N TYR A 58 18.48 -0.57 1.76
CA TYR A 58 17.04 -0.56 1.85
C TYR A 58 16.52 0.73 2.48
N TYR A 59 15.56 1.39 1.84
CA TYR A 59 14.97 2.65 2.24
C TYR A 59 13.42 2.57 2.19
N GLY A 60 12.82 1.77 3.06
CA GLY A 60 11.36 1.54 3.03
C GLY A 60 10.73 1.49 4.43
N CYS A 61 9.40 1.67 4.49
CA CYS A 61 8.59 1.70 5.72
C CYS A 61 8.25 0.30 6.27
N GLY A 62 9.16 -0.66 6.22
CA GLY A 62 8.90 -2.05 6.59
C GLY A 62 8.78 -2.96 5.37
N LEU A 63 8.25 -4.18 5.51
CA LEU A 63 8.00 -5.05 4.38
C LEU A 63 6.53 -4.97 3.94
N VAL A 64 6.32 -4.69 2.67
CA VAL A 64 5.00 -4.66 2.04
C VAL A 64 4.70 -6.02 1.44
N SER A 65 4.17 -6.94 2.26
CA SER A 65 3.86 -8.32 1.84
C SER A 65 2.43 -8.69 2.18
N PRO A 66 1.48 -8.60 1.21
CA PRO A 66 0.14 -9.13 1.41
C PRO A 66 0.14 -10.67 1.42
N ALA A 67 -0.94 -11.28 1.90
CA ALA A 67 -1.07 -12.73 1.96
C ALA A 67 -1.35 -13.37 0.58
N LEU A 68 -1.08 -14.69 0.46
CA LEU A 68 -1.43 -15.53 -0.70
C LEU A 68 -0.74 -15.11 -2.00
N LEU A 69 0.58 -15.08 -1.96
CA LEU A 69 1.42 -14.69 -3.10
C LEU A 69 1.87 -15.87 -3.96
N ASP A 70 1.70 -17.13 -3.51
CA ASP A 70 2.12 -18.31 -4.25
C ASP A 70 1.51 -18.35 -5.67
N GLY A 71 2.36 -18.53 -6.69
CA GLY A 71 2.00 -18.52 -8.10
C GLY A 71 1.59 -17.16 -8.68
N ARG A 72 1.72 -16.04 -7.94
CA ARG A 72 1.22 -14.71 -8.36
C ARG A 72 2.19 -13.93 -9.21
N ARG A 73 1.63 -13.10 -10.12
CA ARG A 73 2.34 -12.11 -10.92
C ARG A 73 2.34 -10.80 -10.13
N ILE A 74 3.51 -10.40 -9.68
CA ILE A 74 3.67 -9.28 -8.75
C ILE A 74 4.48 -8.17 -9.41
N LEU A 75 4.08 -6.91 -9.22
CA LEU A 75 4.84 -5.73 -9.60
C LEU A 75 5.22 -4.94 -8.34
N ASP A 76 6.50 -4.61 -8.21
CA ASP A 76 7.03 -3.75 -7.15
C ASP A 76 7.42 -2.39 -7.75
N LEU A 77 6.77 -1.32 -7.27
CA LEU A 77 6.99 0.05 -7.73
C LEU A 77 8.01 0.76 -6.84
N GLY A 78 9.12 1.21 -7.44
CA GLY A 78 10.25 1.78 -6.73
C GLY A 78 11.05 0.72 -5.99
N CYS A 79 11.41 -0.34 -6.71
CA CYS A 79 12.01 -1.55 -6.13
C CYS A 79 13.42 -1.35 -5.55
N GLY A 80 14.09 -0.22 -5.83
CA GLY A 80 15.44 0.06 -5.38
C GLY A 80 16.43 -1.05 -5.74
N THR A 81 17.19 -1.53 -4.75
CA THR A 81 18.13 -2.66 -4.90
C THR A 81 17.47 -4.02 -5.00
N GLY A 82 16.12 -4.09 -5.00
CA GLY A 82 15.37 -5.31 -5.19
C GLY A 82 15.13 -6.14 -3.92
N ARG A 83 15.32 -5.59 -2.71
CA ARG A 83 15.07 -6.34 -1.46
C ARG A 83 13.67 -6.92 -1.43
N ASP A 84 12.65 -6.10 -1.68
CA ASP A 84 11.25 -6.52 -1.62
C ASP A 84 10.91 -7.42 -2.81
N VAL A 85 11.47 -7.18 -4.01
CA VAL A 85 11.37 -8.08 -5.16
C VAL A 85 11.86 -9.49 -4.81
N TYR A 86 13.03 -9.63 -4.20
CA TYR A 86 13.60 -10.93 -3.84
C TYR A 86 12.86 -11.61 -2.69
N ALA A 87 12.31 -10.85 -1.74
CA ALA A 87 11.43 -11.39 -0.71
C ALA A 87 10.13 -11.93 -1.32
N LEU A 88 9.49 -11.12 -2.16
CA LEU A 88 8.26 -11.49 -2.88
C LEU A 88 8.48 -12.66 -3.85
N ALA A 89 9.65 -12.74 -4.49
CA ALA A 89 10.02 -13.84 -5.39
C ALA A 89 10.02 -15.20 -4.67
N GLN A 90 10.54 -15.25 -3.44
CA GLN A 90 10.49 -16.47 -2.61
C GLN A 90 9.05 -16.83 -2.24
N LEU A 91 8.22 -15.83 -1.89
CA LEU A 91 6.82 -16.03 -1.50
C LEU A 91 5.92 -16.38 -2.69
N ALA A 92 6.27 -15.92 -3.88
CA ALA A 92 5.58 -16.26 -5.12
C ALA A 92 5.95 -17.64 -5.66
N GLY A 93 7.11 -18.18 -5.27
CA GLY A 93 7.56 -19.51 -5.68
C GLY A 93 7.90 -19.61 -7.17
N SER A 94 8.22 -20.83 -7.63
CA SER A 94 8.66 -21.09 -9.00
C SER A 94 7.63 -20.79 -10.08
N GLU A 95 6.35 -20.86 -9.75
CA GLU A 95 5.24 -20.60 -10.68
C GLU A 95 4.83 -19.12 -10.72
N GLY A 96 5.25 -18.33 -9.73
CA GLY A 96 5.02 -16.89 -9.68
C GLY A 96 6.05 -16.10 -10.47
N ARG A 97 5.80 -14.80 -10.63
CA ARG A 97 6.73 -13.86 -11.27
C ARG A 97 6.71 -12.52 -10.56
N VAL A 98 7.88 -11.95 -10.30
CA VAL A 98 8.01 -10.63 -9.69
C VAL A 98 8.78 -9.69 -10.61
N THR A 99 8.17 -8.56 -10.94
CA THR A 99 8.79 -7.49 -11.72
C THR A 99 9.03 -6.30 -10.81
N GLY A 100 10.25 -5.78 -10.75
CA GLY A 100 10.57 -4.52 -10.08
C GLY A 100 10.75 -3.39 -11.08
N VAL A 101 10.22 -2.21 -10.76
CA VAL A 101 10.42 -0.98 -11.53
C VAL A 101 11.10 0.05 -10.65
N ASP A 102 12.19 0.64 -11.13
CA ASP A 102 12.87 1.77 -10.50
C ASP A 102 13.43 2.72 -11.54
N MET A 103 13.58 3.99 -11.19
CA MET A 103 14.15 5.01 -12.08
C MET A 103 15.67 5.15 -11.94
N THR A 104 16.27 4.66 -10.83
CA THR A 104 17.65 4.88 -10.43
C THR A 104 18.55 3.78 -10.92
N ASP A 105 19.49 4.09 -11.83
CA ASP A 105 20.41 3.11 -12.41
C ASP A 105 21.28 2.44 -11.35
N GLU A 106 21.81 3.23 -10.40
CA GLU A 106 22.70 2.75 -9.33
C GLU A 106 22.00 1.70 -8.44
N GLN A 107 20.70 1.83 -8.23
CA GLN A 107 19.89 0.87 -7.47
C GLN A 107 19.63 -0.40 -8.30
N LEU A 108 19.20 -0.23 -9.54
CA LEU A 108 18.93 -1.36 -10.46
C LEU A 108 20.20 -2.16 -10.79
N ASP A 109 21.36 -1.52 -10.85
CA ASP A 109 22.62 -2.21 -11.08
C ASP A 109 22.94 -3.18 -9.93
N VAL A 110 22.70 -2.78 -8.68
CA VAL A 110 22.80 -3.68 -7.53
C VAL A 110 21.79 -4.82 -7.64
N ALA A 111 20.51 -4.51 -7.91
CA ALA A 111 19.48 -5.54 -8.06
C ALA A 111 19.90 -6.59 -9.12
N ARG A 112 20.24 -6.17 -10.31
CA ARG A 112 20.61 -7.05 -11.43
C ARG A 112 21.90 -7.83 -11.19
N THR A 113 22.89 -7.24 -10.50
CA THR A 113 24.16 -7.91 -10.19
C THR A 113 23.95 -9.18 -9.36
N TYR A 114 22.97 -9.18 -8.47
CA TYR A 114 22.71 -10.33 -7.60
C TYR A 114 21.55 -11.21 -8.03
N GLN A 115 21.00 -11.00 -9.25
CA GLN A 115 19.87 -11.79 -9.77
C GLN A 115 20.22 -13.28 -9.93
N ASP A 116 21.36 -13.58 -10.53
CA ASP A 116 21.85 -14.98 -10.70
C ASP A 116 22.12 -15.63 -9.34
N TRP A 117 22.68 -14.88 -8.37
CA TRP A 117 22.92 -15.39 -7.03
C TRP A 117 21.60 -15.80 -6.34
N HIS A 118 20.57 -14.97 -6.44
CA HIS A 118 19.26 -15.26 -5.86
C HIS A 118 18.57 -16.43 -6.60
N SER A 119 18.66 -16.48 -7.93
CA SER A 119 18.14 -17.59 -8.73
C SER A 119 18.75 -18.92 -8.30
N GLN A 120 20.07 -18.98 -8.12
CA GLN A 120 20.76 -20.18 -7.60
C GLN A 120 20.35 -20.50 -6.16
N ARG A 121 20.20 -19.49 -5.31
CA ARG A 121 19.84 -19.63 -3.90
C ARG A 121 18.41 -20.16 -3.72
N PHE A 122 17.48 -19.69 -4.55
CA PHE A 122 16.05 -20.06 -4.49
C PHE A 122 15.76 -21.34 -5.29
N GLY A 123 16.60 -21.68 -6.27
CA GLY A 123 16.39 -22.81 -7.17
C GLY A 123 15.47 -22.51 -8.36
N PHE A 124 15.11 -21.26 -8.58
CA PHE A 124 14.29 -20.79 -9.71
C PHE A 124 14.59 -19.31 -10.05
N ASP A 125 14.32 -18.92 -11.31
CA ASP A 125 14.47 -17.55 -11.80
C ASP A 125 13.09 -17.00 -12.17
N ASN A 126 12.55 -16.15 -11.29
CA ASN A 126 11.22 -15.57 -11.41
C ASN A 126 11.20 -14.04 -11.24
N THR A 127 12.37 -13.38 -11.33
CA THR A 127 12.51 -11.94 -11.14
C THR A 127 12.84 -11.22 -12.43
N GLN A 128 12.36 -9.97 -12.55
CA GLN A 128 12.68 -9.07 -13.66
C GLN A 128 12.82 -7.64 -13.12
N PHE A 129 13.79 -6.87 -13.63
CA PHE A 129 14.01 -5.48 -13.26
C PHE A 129 13.93 -4.56 -14.48
N LEU A 130 13.03 -3.59 -14.43
CA LEU A 130 12.79 -2.61 -15.49
C LEU A 130 13.19 -1.22 -14.99
N LYS A 131 13.84 -0.46 -15.88
CA LYS A 131 14.07 0.97 -15.63
C LYS A 131 12.87 1.77 -16.11
N GLY A 132 12.32 2.62 -15.24
CA GLY A 132 11.23 3.51 -15.62
C GLY A 132 10.70 4.32 -14.46
N TYR A 133 9.82 5.26 -14.77
CA TYR A 133 9.13 6.10 -13.81
C TYR A 133 7.79 5.47 -13.46
N ILE A 134 7.44 5.45 -12.17
CA ILE A 134 6.19 4.85 -11.71
C ILE A 134 4.95 5.64 -12.12
N GLU A 135 5.06 6.89 -12.46
CA GLU A 135 4.00 7.70 -13.06
C GLU A 135 3.88 7.55 -14.60
N GLU A 136 4.79 6.79 -15.23
CA GLU A 136 4.82 6.54 -16.68
C GLU A 136 4.77 5.04 -17.00
N LEU A 137 4.00 4.27 -16.24
CA LEU A 137 3.88 2.80 -16.41
C LEU A 137 3.33 2.37 -17.77
N ASP A 138 2.69 3.27 -18.50
CA ASP A 138 2.21 3.05 -19.87
C ASP A 138 3.33 3.06 -20.91
N GLN A 139 4.49 3.60 -20.59
CA GLN A 139 5.68 3.60 -21.45
C GLN A 139 6.53 2.33 -21.28
N LEU A 140 6.25 1.52 -20.26
CA LEU A 140 6.96 0.28 -20.00
C LEU A 140 6.30 -0.91 -20.74
N PRO A 141 7.07 -1.98 -21.04
CA PRO A 141 6.55 -3.19 -21.69
C PRO A 141 5.70 -4.02 -20.71
N LEU A 142 4.66 -3.40 -20.14
CA LEU A 142 3.74 -3.98 -19.16
C LEU A 142 2.32 -3.96 -19.72
N GLU A 143 1.74 -5.15 -19.84
CA GLU A 143 0.40 -5.32 -20.41
C GLU A 143 -0.70 -4.99 -19.38
N PRO A 144 -1.80 -4.35 -19.81
CA PRO A 144 -2.97 -4.15 -18.94
C PRO A 144 -3.49 -5.48 -18.38
N GLY A 145 -3.85 -5.50 -17.07
CA GLY A 145 -4.40 -6.68 -16.40
C GLY A 145 -3.40 -7.82 -16.22
N SER A 146 -2.09 -7.55 -16.30
CA SER A 146 -1.06 -8.58 -16.23
C SER A 146 -0.56 -8.89 -14.81
N PHE A 147 -1.03 -8.19 -13.79
CA PHE A 147 -0.60 -8.38 -12.41
C PHE A 147 -1.75 -8.71 -11.46
N ASP A 148 -1.54 -9.72 -10.64
CA ASP A 148 -2.45 -10.13 -9.55
C ASP A 148 -2.31 -9.21 -8.34
N VAL A 149 -1.06 -8.78 -8.06
CA VAL A 149 -0.70 -7.92 -6.94
C VAL A 149 0.31 -6.89 -7.39
N ILE A 150 0.07 -5.64 -7.01
CA ILE A 150 1.06 -4.57 -7.13
C ILE A 150 1.39 -4.09 -5.73
N VAL A 151 2.67 -3.88 -5.45
CA VAL A 151 3.15 -3.35 -4.16
C VAL A 151 3.95 -2.07 -4.37
N SER A 152 4.07 -1.27 -3.32
CA SER A 152 4.98 -0.11 -3.28
C SER A 152 5.34 0.21 -1.82
N ASN A 153 6.55 0.67 -1.59
CA ASN A 153 7.06 0.93 -0.25
C ASN A 153 7.74 2.30 -0.17
N CYS A 154 7.04 3.30 0.35
CA CYS A 154 7.50 4.68 0.51
C CYS A 154 7.97 5.36 -0.80
N VAL A 155 7.33 5.11 -1.92
CA VAL A 155 7.76 5.63 -3.24
C VAL A 155 6.68 6.46 -3.92
N VAL A 156 5.41 6.19 -3.68
CA VAL A 156 4.31 6.95 -4.32
C VAL A 156 4.40 8.43 -4.00
N ASN A 157 4.80 8.80 -2.78
CA ASN A 157 4.98 10.19 -2.37
C ASN A 157 6.12 10.91 -3.10
N LEU A 158 7.07 10.17 -3.65
CA LEU A 158 8.19 10.72 -4.43
C LEU A 158 7.83 10.96 -5.90
N ALA A 159 6.74 10.38 -6.39
CA ALA A 159 6.27 10.59 -7.74
C ALA A 159 5.77 12.02 -7.95
N ALA A 160 6.10 12.60 -9.10
CA ALA A 160 5.66 13.93 -9.49
C ALA A 160 4.14 13.98 -9.78
N ASP A 161 3.59 12.91 -10.34
CA ASP A 161 2.15 12.74 -10.64
C ASP A 161 1.60 11.45 -10.00
N LYS A 162 1.09 11.60 -8.78
CA LYS A 162 0.52 10.48 -8.01
C LYS A 162 -0.78 9.94 -8.61
N GLU A 163 -1.53 10.78 -9.32
CA GLU A 163 -2.73 10.37 -10.03
C GLU A 163 -2.38 9.44 -11.20
N ALA A 164 -1.33 9.78 -11.96
CA ALA A 164 -0.83 8.93 -13.03
C ALA A 164 -0.35 7.57 -12.48
N VAL A 165 0.33 7.55 -11.32
CA VAL A 165 0.69 6.29 -10.64
C VAL A 165 -0.54 5.45 -10.35
N LEU A 166 -1.55 5.99 -9.67
CA LEU A 166 -2.75 5.23 -9.28
C LEU A 166 -3.54 4.73 -10.50
N ARG A 167 -3.68 5.54 -11.56
CA ARG A 167 -4.31 5.12 -12.83
C ARG A 167 -3.49 4.02 -13.52
N GLY A 168 -2.16 4.15 -13.55
CA GLY A 168 -1.27 3.14 -14.10
C GLY A 168 -1.40 1.81 -13.38
N VAL A 169 -1.41 1.84 -12.04
CA VAL A 169 -1.64 0.67 -11.19
C VAL A 169 -2.99 0.03 -11.48
N PHE A 170 -4.08 0.82 -11.49
CA PHE A 170 -5.41 0.31 -11.79
C PHE A 170 -5.48 -0.36 -13.17
N ARG A 171 -4.82 0.21 -14.18
CA ARG A 171 -4.75 -0.36 -15.53
C ARG A 171 -4.03 -1.72 -15.53
N LEU A 172 -2.91 -1.82 -14.80
CA LEU A 172 -2.05 -3.01 -14.81
C LEU A 172 -2.59 -4.17 -13.96
N LEU A 173 -3.39 -3.90 -12.94
CA LEU A 173 -4.04 -4.95 -12.16
C LEU A 173 -5.06 -5.71 -13.00
N GLU A 174 -5.15 -7.03 -12.79
CA GLU A 174 -6.27 -7.83 -13.27
C GLU A 174 -7.55 -7.54 -12.46
N PRO A 175 -8.75 -7.87 -12.94
CA PRO A 175 -9.96 -7.87 -12.10
C PRO A 175 -9.78 -8.78 -10.88
N GLY A 176 -10.10 -8.28 -9.68
CA GLY A 176 -9.82 -8.98 -8.41
C GLY A 176 -8.40 -8.78 -7.88
N GLY A 177 -7.53 -8.12 -8.63
CA GLY A 177 -6.17 -7.80 -8.22
C GLY A 177 -6.12 -6.70 -7.16
N GLU A 178 -4.98 -6.61 -6.48
CA GLU A 178 -4.78 -5.76 -5.32
C GLU A 178 -3.54 -4.87 -5.47
N PHE A 179 -3.69 -3.58 -5.16
CA PHE A 179 -2.58 -2.69 -4.83
C PHE A 179 -2.44 -2.62 -3.32
N TYR A 180 -1.33 -3.14 -2.81
CA TYR A 180 -1.02 -3.18 -1.38
C TYR A 180 0.26 -2.42 -1.13
N PHE A 181 0.20 -1.27 -0.45
CA PHE A 181 1.35 -0.39 -0.35
C PHE A 181 1.40 0.37 0.98
N SER A 182 2.60 0.74 1.37
CA SER A 182 2.86 1.59 2.54
C SER A 182 3.48 2.89 2.10
N ASP A 183 3.00 4.00 2.67
CA ASP A 183 3.58 5.32 2.44
C ASP A 183 3.32 6.27 3.63
N VAL A 184 3.87 7.48 3.56
CA VAL A 184 3.68 8.52 4.56
C VAL A 184 2.48 9.39 4.20
N TYR A 185 1.64 9.69 5.18
CA TYR A 185 0.48 10.58 5.05
C TYR A 185 0.53 11.69 6.09
N ALA A 186 0.06 12.88 5.71
CA ALA A 186 -0.03 14.01 6.61
C ALA A 186 -1.44 14.17 7.19
N ASP A 187 -1.55 14.68 8.43
CA ASP A 187 -2.82 15.03 9.09
C ASP A 187 -3.50 16.26 8.46
N ARG A 188 -2.79 17.01 7.65
CA ARG A 188 -3.22 18.21 6.90
C ARG A 188 -2.40 18.37 5.62
N ARG A 189 -2.83 19.25 4.71
CA ARG A 189 -2.09 19.54 3.48
C ARG A 189 -0.73 20.17 3.81
N VAL A 190 0.33 19.56 3.28
CA VAL A 190 1.70 20.09 3.42
C VAL A 190 1.83 21.34 2.53
N PRO A 191 2.31 22.46 3.06
CA PRO A 191 2.52 23.69 2.29
C PRO A 191 3.47 23.47 1.09
N GLU A 192 3.15 24.07 -0.03
CA GLU A 192 3.91 23.89 -1.28
C GLU A 192 5.37 24.37 -1.15
N THR A 193 5.61 25.38 -0.32
CA THR A 193 6.95 25.89 -0.02
C THR A 193 7.88 24.86 0.63
N LEU A 194 7.34 23.84 1.30
CA LEU A 194 8.15 22.76 1.88
C LEU A 194 8.58 21.71 0.85
N ARG A 195 7.93 21.65 -0.32
CA ARG A 195 8.28 20.73 -1.41
C ARG A 195 9.60 21.08 -2.11
N GLU A 196 10.06 22.30 -1.97
CA GLU A 196 11.35 22.75 -2.49
C GLU A 196 12.54 22.29 -1.62
N ASP A 197 12.29 21.79 -0.40
CA ASP A 197 13.32 21.25 0.46
C ASP A 197 13.64 19.80 0.08
N GLU A 198 14.82 19.58 -0.51
CA GLU A 198 15.25 18.28 -1.03
C GLU A 198 15.30 17.19 0.05
N VAL A 199 15.69 17.55 1.28
CA VAL A 199 15.74 16.60 2.40
C VAL A 199 14.34 16.19 2.81
N LEU A 200 13.43 17.16 3.03
CA LEU A 200 12.04 16.84 3.38
C LEU A 200 11.34 16.02 2.30
N TYR A 201 11.69 16.27 1.03
CA TYR A 201 11.11 15.51 -0.08
C TYR A 201 11.68 14.08 -0.13
N GLY A 202 13.01 13.92 -0.05
CA GLY A 202 13.67 12.62 -0.02
C GLY A 202 13.26 11.76 1.19
N GLU A 203 12.97 12.39 2.34
CA GLU A 203 12.44 11.71 3.55
C GLU A 203 10.91 11.43 3.48
N CYS A 204 10.28 11.56 2.31
CA CYS A 204 8.85 11.33 2.07
C CYS A 204 7.89 12.24 2.85
N LEU A 205 8.38 13.32 3.49
CA LEU A 205 7.55 14.22 4.31
C LEU A 205 6.85 15.28 3.47
N SER A 206 7.61 16.05 2.67
CA SER A 206 7.01 17.17 1.93
C SER A 206 6.23 16.71 0.69
N GLY A 207 6.47 15.49 0.21
CA GLY A 207 5.66 14.82 -0.82
C GLY A 207 4.42 14.12 -0.29
N ALA A 208 4.28 13.97 1.05
CA ALA A 208 3.16 13.26 1.66
C ALA A 208 1.82 13.92 1.34
N LEU A 209 0.85 13.11 0.94
CA LEU A 209 -0.52 13.56 0.76
C LEU A 209 -1.22 13.71 2.12
N TYR A 210 -2.09 14.71 2.22
CA TYR A 210 -3.12 14.71 3.24
C TYR A 210 -4.00 13.47 3.04
N TRP A 211 -4.24 12.71 4.11
CA TRP A 211 -4.89 11.39 4.01
C TRP A 211 -6.23 11.41 3.24
N ASN A 212 -7.04 12.48 3.40
CA ASN A 212 -8.33 12.56 2.72
C ASN A 212 -8.21 12.96 1.23
N ASP A 213 -7.16 13.72 0.87
CA ASP A 213 -6.84 14.00 -0.54
C ASP A 213 -6.40 12.70 -1.24
N PHE A 214 -5.63 11.83 -0.54
CA PHE A 214 -5.30 10.49 -1.04
C PHE A 214 -6.55 9.64 -1.30
N LEU A 215 -7.48 9.55 -0.34
CA LEU A 215 -8.71 8.77 -0.53
C LEU A 215 -9.52 9.27 -1.72
N THR A 216 -9.61 10.58 -1.90
CA THR A 216 -10.30 11.20 -3.04
C THR A 216 -9.61 10.84 -4.36
N LEU A 217 -8.28 10.92 -4.40
CA LEU A 217 -7.47 10.60 -5.56
C LEU A 217 -7.57 9.12 -5.94
N ALA A 218 -7.51 8.21 -4.96
CA ALA A 218 -7.64 6.78 -5.17
C ALA A 218 -9.02 6.43 -5.77
N LYS A 219 -10.08 7.01 -5.24
CA LYS A 219 -11.45 6.82 -5.77
C LYS A 219 -11.57 7.36 -7.19
N ALA A 220 -11.04 8.53 -7.48
CA ALA A 220 -11.02 9.11 -8.83
C ALA A 220 -10.22 8.27 -9.83
N SER A 221 -9.24 7.51 -9.36
CA SER A 221 -8.40 6.63 -10.17
C SER A 221 -9.01 5.23 -10.41
N GLY A 222 -10.19 4.94 -9.86
CA GLY A 222 -10.93 3.69 -10.07
C GLY A 222 -11.00 2.77 -8.84
N PHE A 223 -10.27 3.06 -7.76
CA PHE A 223 -10.33 2.28 -6.53
C PHE A 223 -11.46 2.78 -5.62
N ALA A 224 -12.65 2.21 -5.77
CA ALA A 224 -13.88 2.75 -5.14
C ALA A 224 -13.83 2.75 -3.59
N ASP A 225 -13.11 1.82 -2.96
CA ASP A 225 -13.07 1.64 -1.50
C ASP A 225 -11.65 1.34 -1.00
N PRO A 226 -10.77 2.37 -0.83
CA PRO A 226 -9.46 2.22 -0.23
C PRO A 226 -9.55 1.79 1.24
N ARG A 227 -8.85 0.72 1.63
CA ARG A 227 -8.84 0.17 2.99
C ARG A 227 -7.53 0.44 3.70
N LEU A 228 -7.60 1.10 4.86
CA LEU A 228 -6.46 1.27 5.76
C LEU A 228 -6.21 -0.03 6.52
N VAL A 229 -5.05 -0.64 6.33
CA VAL A 229 -4.68 -1.90 7.00
C VAL A 229 -4.03 -1.63 8.35
N THR A 230 -2.97 -0.83 8.35
CA THR A 230 -2.25 -0.42 9.57
C THR A 230 -1.77 1.01 9.44
N ASP A 231 -1.58 1.68 10.56
CA ASP A 231 -0.94 2.99 10.64
C ASP A 231 -0.15 3.14 11.92
N ARG A 232 0.85 4.01 11.88
CA ARG A 232 1.60 4.48 13.05
C ARG A 232 1.98 5.95 12.90
N PRO A 233 1.95 6.74 13.98
CA PRO A 233 2.53 8.09 13.93
C PRO A 233 4.03 8.02 13.71
N LEU A 234 4.58 9.04 13.05
CA LEU A 234 6.02 9.19 12.86
C LEU A 234 6.59 10.14 13.90
N ASP A 235 7.57 9.67 14.65
CA ASP A 235 8.33 10.51 15.59
C ASP A 235 9.45 11.23 14.83
N ILE A 236 9.34 12.54 14.68
CA ILE A 236 10.35 13.38 14.05
C ILE A 236 11.31 13.90 15.10
N THR A 237 12.38 13.17 15.36
CA THR A 237 13.38 13.48 16.40
C THR A 237 14.46 14.46 15.93
N ASN A 238 14.65 14.61 14.62
CA ASN A 238 15.59 15.57 14.07
C ASN A 238 15.07 17.01 14.24
N ALA A 239 15.78 17.84 15.03
CA ALA A 239 15.34 19.17 15.40
C ALA A 239 15.25 20.14 14.20
N GLU A 240 16.09 19.99 13.17
CA GLU A 240 16.03 20.81 11.97
C GLU A 240 14.77 20.47 11.16
N VAL A 241 14.51 19.18 10.93
CA VAL A 241 13.30 18.70 10.25
C VAL A 241 12.05 19.15 11.03
N ALA A 242 12.01 18.93 12.35
CA ALA A 242 10.89 19.33 13.21
C ALA A 242 10.61 20.85 13.13
N SER A 243 11.65 21.68 13.08
CA SER A 243 11.48 23.14 12.98
C SER A 243 10.86 23.59 11.64
N LYS A 244 11.13 22.85 10.54
CA LYS A 244 10.61 23.14 9.20
C LYS A 244 9.15 22.71 9.06
N ILE A 245 8.79 21.51 9.53
CA ILE A 245 7.44 20.95 9.40
C ILE A 245 6.43 21.56 10.38
N GLY A 246 6.91 22.14 11.50
CA GLY A 246 6.06 22.76 12.51
C GLY A 246 5.10 21.77 13.17
N ASN A 247 3.79 22.06 13.13
CA ASN A 247 2.74 21.26 13.76
C ASN A 247 2.09 20.25 12.80
N ILE A 248 2.71 19.89 11.69
CA ILE A 248 2.19 18.87 10.77
C ILE A 248 2.49 17.50 11.36
N GLY A 249 1.44 16.70 11.59
CA GLY A 249 1.56 15.32 12.00
C GLY A 249 1.68 14.41 10.79
N PHE A 250 2.60 13.45 10.86
CA PHE A 250 2.81 12.46 9.82
C PHE A 250 2.56 11.05 10.35
N HIS A 251 2.05 10.19 9.49
CA HIS A 251 1.78 8.79 9.77
C HIS A 251 2.33 7.91 8.66
N SER A 252 3.03 6.84 9.00
CA SER A 252 3.26 5.74 8.09
C SER A 252 2.00 4.88 8.07
N ALA A 253 1.44 4.62 6.89
CA ALA A 253 0.20 3.87 6.77
C ALA A 253 0.24 2.91 5.59
N THR A 254 -0.29 1.70 5.81
CA THR A 254 -0.44 0.67 4.77
C THR A 254 -1.88 0.64 4.32
N TYR A 255 -2.08 0.76 3.01
CA TYR A 255 -3.38 0.68 2.37
C TYR A 255 -3.49 -0.54 1.47
N ARG A 256 -4.73 -0.98 1.29
CA ARG A 256 -5.16 -2.04 0.38
C ARG A 256 -6.24 -1.50 -0.54
N LEU A 257 -6.01 -1.56 -1.85
CA LEU A 257 -6.93 -1.10 -2.88
C LEU A 257 -7.20 -2.23 -3.86
N PHE A 258 -8.45 -2.63 -4.00
CA PHE A 258 -8.84 -3.69 -4.94
C PHE A 258 -9.38 -3.13 -6.26
N LYS A 259 -9.00 -3.75 -7.37
CA LYS A 259 -9.65 -3.54 -8.65
C LYS A 259 -10.83 -4.49 -8.76
N LEU A 260 -11.99 -4.05 -8.29
CA LEU A 260 -13.23 -4.82 -8.30
C LEU A 260 -14.36 -3.99 -8.90
N ASP A 261 -15.10 -4.62 -9.79
CA ASP A 261 -16.37 -4.08 -10.27
C ASP A 261 -17.45 -4.25 -9.21
N GLY A 262 -18.37 -3.30 -9.14
CA GLY A 262 -19.55 -3.38 -8.25
C GLY A 262 -19.25 -3.06 -6.78
N LEU A 263 -18.09 -2.47 -6.44
CA LEU A 263 -17.90 -1.82 -5.15
C LEU A 263 -18.71 -0.53 -5.10
N GLU A 264 -19.39 -0.31 -3.99
CA GLU A 264 -20.25 0.84 -3.75
C GLU A 264 -19.46 1.96 -3.04
N THR A 265 -19.93 3.19 -3.18
CA THR A 265 -19.25 4.36 -2.57
C THR A 265 -19.40 4.44 -1.05
N ALA A 266 -20.36 3.72 -0.50
CA ALA A 266 -20.63 3.58 0.92
C ALA A 266 -20.66 2.10 1.31
N CYS A 267 -20.56 1.82 2.61
CA CYS A 267 -20.72 0.48 3.16
C CYS A 267 -22.21 0.12 3.24
N GLU A 268 -22.74 -0.51 2.20
CA GLU A 268 -24.15 -0.92 2.15
C GLU A 268 -24.37 -2.29 2.79
N ASP A 269 -25.48 -2.44 3.52
CA ASP A 269 -25.84 -3.65 4.24
C ASP A 269 -26.82 -4.51 3.43
N TYR A 270 -26.41 -5.74 3.15
CA TYR A 270 -27.24 -6.78 2.50
C TYR A 270 -27.48 -7.98 3.43
N GLY A 271 -27.22 -7.82 4.74
CA GLY A 271 -27.37 -8.90 5.72
C GLY A 271 -26.33 -10.00 5.56
N GLN A 272 -25.18 -9.67 5.02
CA GLN A 272 -24.12 -10.63 4.70
C GLN A 272 -23.17 -10.86 5.87
N ALA A 273 -22.57 -12.05 5.89
CA ALA A 273 -21.51 -12.41 6.82
C ALA A 273 -20.52 -13.38 6.18
N VAL A 274 -19.35 -13.50 6.78
CA VAL A 274 -18.29 -14.42 6.36
C VAL A 274 -17.79 -15.22 7.55
N VAL A 275 -17.19 -16.39 7.26
CA VAL A 275 -16.47 -17.20 8.25
C VAL A 275 -15.10 -17.52 7.66
N TYR A 276 -14.05 -17.12 8.35
CA TYR A 276 -12.68 -17.45 7.96
C TYR A 276 -12.32 -18.88 8.37
N ASN A 277 -11.70 -19.66 7.46
CA ASN A 277 -11.40 -21.09 7.67
C ASN A 277 -10.05 -21.34 8.39
N GLY A 278 -9.20 -20.30 8.60
CA GLY A 278 -7.88 -20.45 9.22
C GLY A 278 -6.79 -21.04 8.32
N GLY A 279 -7.03 -21.17 7.01
CA GLY A 279 -6.14 -21.87 6.08
C GLY A 279 -5.02 -21.00 5.45
N ILE A 280 -4.96 -19.70 5.72
CA ILE A 280 -3.91 -18.83 5.18
C ILE A 280 -2.63 -18.99 6.00
N ALA A 281 -1.53 -19.29 5.33
CA ALA A 281 -0.22 -19.46 5.97
C ALA A 281 0.18 -18.18 6.77
N GLY A 282 0.62 -18.37 8.00
CA GLY A 282 0.97 -17.29 8.91
C GLY A 282 -0.22 -16.60 9.60
N GLN A 283 -1.47 -16.98 9.26
CA GLN A 283 -2.70 -16.38 9.81
C GLN A 283 -3.72 -17.44 10.27
N PRO A 284 -3.34 -18.44 11.09
CA PRO A 284 -4.25 -19.53 11.45
C PRO A 284 -5.36 -19.12 12.44
N GLY A 285 -5.15 -18.05 13.23
CA GLY A 285 -6.08 -17.60 14.27
C GLY A 285 -7.07 -16.55 13.80
N SER A 286 -6.65 -15.67 12.93
CA SER A 286 -7.48 -14.60 12.34
C SER A 286 -6.90 -14.14 11.00
N PHE A 287 -7.75 -13.52 10.18
CA PHE A 287 -7.36 -12.84 8.95
C PHE A 287 -7.62 -11.35 9.09
N LEU A 288 -6.59 -10.54 8.88
CA LEU A 288 -6.67 -9.10 8.86
C LEU A 288 -6.89 -8.60 7.43
N LEU A 289 -8.11 -8.18 7.12
CA LEU A 289 -8.41 -7.52 5.85
C LEU A 289 -7.98 -6.05 5.90
N ASP A 290 -8.42 -5.34 6.93
CA ASP A 290 -8.09 -3.94 7.20
C ASP A 290 -8.21 -3.66 8.72
N LYS A 291 -7.89 -2.44 9.15
CA LYS A 291 -7.86 -2.02 10.57
C LYS A 291 -9.14 -2.31 11.35
N HIS A 292 -10.28 -2.44 10.67
CA HIS A 292 -11.61 -2.68 11.28
C HIS A 292 -12.13 -4.10 11.05
N HIS A 293 -11.46 -4.90 10.23
CA HIS A 293 -11.90 -6.24 9.84
C HIS A 293 -10.81 -7.27 10.15
N GLU A 294 -10.64 -7.57 11.44
CA GLU A 294 -9.90 -8.74 11.91
C GLU A 294 -10.90 -9.90 12.14
N ILE A 295 -10.86 -10.88 11.23
CA ILE A 295 -11.85 -11.96 11.15
C ILE A 295 -11.29 -13.21 11.80
N GLU A 296 -11.76 -13.53 13.02
CA GLU A 296 -11.33 -14.71 13.78
C GLU A 296 -11.77 -16.01 13.09
N THR A 297 -10.90 -17.01 13.13
CA THR A 297 -11.15 -18.34 12.54
C THR A 297 -12.40 -18.99 13.14
N GLY A 298 -13.30 -19.45 12.28
CA GLY A 298 -14.51 -20.19 12.64
C GLY A 298 -15.65 -19.32 13.20
N LYS A 299 -15.45 -18.02 13.36
CA LYS A 299 -16.47 -17.10 13.89
C LYS A 299 -17.23 -16.44 12.74
N VAL A 300 -18.56 -16.34 12.86
CA VAL A 300 -19.39 -15.57 11.94
C VAL A 300 -19.10 -14.09 12.14
N PHE A 301 -18.70 -13.42 11.07
CA PHE A 301 -18.35 -11.99 11.05
C PHE A 301 -19.26 -11.27 10.06
N PRO A 302 -20.17 -10.38 10.53
CA PRO A 302 -21.01 -9.56 9.66
C PRO A 302 -20.18 -8.60 8.82
N VAL A 303 -20.51 -8.43 7.54
CA VAL A 303 -19.77 -7.60 6.61
C VAL A 303 -20.70 -6.80 5.70
N CYS A 304 -20.26 -5.61 5.28
CA CYS A 304 -20.93 -4.86 4.23
C CYS A 304 -20.71 -5.50 2.85
N GLY A 305 -21.48 -5.09 1.85
CA GLY A 305 -21.39 -5.59 0.48
C GLY A 305 -19.98 -5.47 -0.12
N ASN A 306 -19.28 -4.36 0.13
CA ASN A 306 -17.91 -4.18 -0.35
C ASN A 306 -16.93 -5.20 0.27
N THR A 307 -16.98 -5.38 1.58
CA THR A 307 -16.12 -6.36 2.28
C THR A 307 -16.40 -7.78 1.80
N TRP A 308 -17.69 -8.12 1.60
CA TRP A 308 -18.08 -9.42 1.05
C TRP A 308 -17.44 -9.64 -0.33
N ARG A 309 -17.51 -8.65 -1.26
CA ARG A 309 -16.88 -8.73 -2.58
C ARG A 309 -15.35 -8.80 -2.50
N MET A 310 -14.72 -8.01 -1.66
CA MET A 310 -13.26 -8.03 -1.47
C MET A 310 -12.75 -9.43 -1.06
N LEU A 311 -13.57 -10.20 -0.36
CA LEU A 311 -13.24 -11.57 0.03
C LEU A 311 -13.69 -12.59 -1.02
N ALA A 312 -14.88 -12.45 -1.61
CA ALA A 312 -15.49 -13.42 -2.53
C ALA A 312 -14.92 -13.35 -3.95
N ASP A 313 -14.63 -12.14 -4.44
CA ASP A 313 -14.25 -11.90 -5.84
C ASP A 313 -12.73 -11.76 -6.02
N THR A 314 -11.93 -12.24 -5.02
CA THR A 314 -10.47 -12.16 -5.04
C THR A 314 -9.83 -13.50 -4.67
N ARG A 315 -8.49 -13.52 -4.61
CA ARG A 315 -7.72 -14.70 -4.20
C ARG A 315 -8.03 -15.22 -2.79
N PHE A 316 -8.78 -14.47 -2.00
CA PHE A 316 -9.16 -14.87 -0.64
C PHE A 316 -10.35 -15.83 -0.60
N ALA A 317 -11.17 -15.91 -1.67
CA ALA A 317 -12.41 -16.68 -1.72
C ALA A 317 -12.32 -18.12 -1.19
N PRO A 318 -11.29 -18.93 -1.50
CA PRO A 318 -11.19 -20.32 -1.03
C PRO A 318 -11.04 -20.45 0.51
N TYR A 319 -10.70 -19.38 1.19
CA TYR A 319 -10.42 -19.36 2.63
C TYR A 319 -11.59 -18.89 3.47
N PHE A 320 -12.75 -18.62 2.83
CA PHE A 320 -13.94 -18.11 3.51
C PHE A 320 -15.18 -18.90 3.15
N GLN A 321 -16.10 -18.99 4.09
CA GLN A 321 -17.50 -19.34 3.83
C GLN A 321 -18.29 -18.04 3.76
N PHE A 322 -19.19 -17.94 2.79
CA PHE A 322 -20.00 -16.77 2.53
C PHE A 322 -21.46 -17.03 2.91
N LEU A 323 -22.07 -16.14 3.67
CA LEU A 323 -23.44 -16.20 4.14
C LEU A 323 -24.20 -14.98 3.61
N GLY A 324 -25.42 -15.20 3.11
CA GLY A 324 -26.22 -14.15 2.49
C GLY A 324 -25.87 -13.90 1.03
N ASP A 325 -26.60 -13.00 0.42
CA ASP A 325 -26.47 -12.59 -0.98
C ASP A 325 -26.81 -11.09 -1.14
N PHE A 326 -27.00 -10.60 -2.36
CA PHE A 326 -27.36 -9.20 -2.65
C PHE A 326 -28.87 -9.01 -2.92
N SER A 327 -29.71 -9.96 -2.56
CA SER A 327 -31.16 -9.91 -2.88
C SER A 327 -31.94 -8.93 -2.01
N HIS A 328 -31.42 -8.60 -0.83
CA HIS A 328 -32.08 -7.69 0.14
C HIS A 328 -31.12 -6.61 0.60
N HIS A 329 -31.53 -5.34 0.50
CA HIS A 329 -30.77 -4.19 0.94
C HIS A 329 -31.38 -3.61 2.21
N TYR A 330 -30.56 -3.41 3.25
CA TYR A 330 -30.96 -2.92 4.58
C TYR A 330 -30.52 -1.48 4.86
N GLY A 331 -29.90 -0.81 3.89
CA GLY A 331 -29.36 0.55 4.04
C GLY A 331 -27.88 0.55 4.40
N ILE A 332 -27.43 1.59 5.08
CA ILE A 332 -26.01 1.73 5.49
C ILE A 332 -25.67 0.70 6.56
N PHE A 333 -24.55 0.01 6.39
CA PHE A 333 -24.00 -0.94 7.37
C PHE A 333 -23.58 -0.19 8.65
N ALA A 334 -24.14 -0.58 9.78
CA ALA A 334 -23.90 0.10 11.05
C ALA A 334 -22.40 0.04 11.46
N GLY A 335 -21.84 1.21 11.80
CA GLY A 335 -20.46 1.34 12.26
C GLY A 335 -19.39 1.46 11.15
N CYS A 336 -19.77 1.50 9.89
CA CYS A 336 -18.83 1.68 8.76
C CYS A 336 -18.45 3.16 8.47
N GLY A 337 -18.66 4.08 9.41
CA GLY A 337 -18.21 5.46 9.29
C GLY A 337 -19.05 6.35 8.36
N THR A 338 -20.21 5.88 7.88
CA THR A 338 -21.19 6.67 7.15
C THR A 338 -22.44 6.84 8.02
N ASP A 339 -22.77 8.08 8.36
CA ASP A 339 -23.95 8.38 9.16
C ASP A 339 -25.18 8.57 8.25
N VAL A 340 -26.34 8.06 8.72
CA VAL A 340 -27.62 8.33 8.07
C VAL A 340 -27.99 9.80 8.29
N PRO A 341 -28.29 10.60 7.24
CA PRO A 341 -28.46 12.05 7.38
C PRO A 341 -29.81 12.46 7.99
N PHE A 342 -30.67 11.49 8.29
CA PHE A 342 -31.99 11.72 8.84
C PHE A 342 -32.03 11.53 10.35
N THR A 343 -32.75 12.41 11.06
CA THR A 343 -32.94 12.27 12.51
C THR A 343 -33.68 10.97 12.80
N THR A 344 -33.14 10.12 13.66
CA THR A 344 -33.81 8.89 14.08
C THR A 344 -34.95 9.16 15.02
N SER A 345 -35.95 8.27 15.11
CA SER A 345 -37.07 8.39 16.03
C SER A 345 -36.64 8.49 17.51
N ALA A 346 -35.50 7.91 17.87
CA ALA A 346 -34.93 8.00 19.21
C ALA A 346 -34.36 9.41 19.50
N GLU A 347 -33.68 10.04 18.53
CA GLU A 347 -33.18 11.42 18.66
C GLU A 347 -34.31 12.45 18.67
N ALA A 348 -35.35 12.23 17.86
CA ALA A 348 -36.54 13.07 17.86
C ALA A 348 -37.29 12.99 19.23
N ALA A 349 -37.36 11.83 19.86
CA ALA A 349 -37.94 11.65 21.18
C ALA A 349 -37.10 12.31 22.29
N GLY A 350 -35.77 12.27 22.19
CA GLY A 350 -34.82 12.92 23.12
C GLY A 350 -34.90 14.46 23.06
N ALA A 351 -35.08 15.03 21.85
CA ALA A 351 -35.22 16.47 21.65
C ALA A 351 -36.54 17.04 22.26
N GLN A 352 -37.60 16.26 22.27
CA GLN A 352 -38.87 16.66 22.92
C GLN A 352 -38.79 16.60 24.45
N ALA A 353 -37.94 15.74 25.04
CA ALA A 353 -37.75 15.64 26.48
C ALA A 353 -36.92 16.79 27.06
N SER A 354 -36.09 17.49 26.28
CA SER A 354 -35.26 18.61 26.73
C SER A 354 -35.89 19.99 26.63
N SER A 355 -37.15 20.10 26.14
CA SER A 355 -37.85 21.39 26.01
C SER A 355 -38.87 21.66 27.12
N CYS A 356 -38.84 20.86 28.18
CA CYS A 356 -39.66 21.07 29.37
C CYS A 356 -38.79 21.28 30.60
N CYS A 357 -38.14 22.45 30.72
CA CYS A 357 -37.75 23.09 31.99
C CYS A 357 -37.57 24.58 31.77
#